data_4685751253301a404fe794c877da1adf
#
_entry.id   4685751253301a404fe794c877da1adf
#
_cell.length_a   1.000
_cell.length_b   1.000
_cell.length_c   1.000
_cell.angle_alpha   90.00
_cell.angle_beta   90.00
_cell.angle_gamma   90.00
#
_symmetry.space_group_name_H-M   'P 1'
#
loop_
_entity.id
_entity.type
_entity.pdbx_description
1 polymer ?
#
loop_
_entity_poly.entity_id
_entity_poly.type
_entity_poly.pdbx_seq_one_letter_code
_entity_poly.pdbx_strand_id
1 'polypeptide(L)'
;MSLDLVTPGKNVPDAFNVIIEIPMNADPVKYEVDKETGAIFVDRFMSTSMHYPTNYGYVPKTISGDGDPVDVLVITPVPLIPGVVVTCRPIGILKMEDEAGDDAKVLAVPIDKVLAIYTQWQKPEDLNPLRLKTIAHFFEHYKDLEPGKWVKVLGWEGADSAKKEVMDGIANYKKQHAA
;
A
#
# COMPACT_ATOMS: atom_id res chain seq x y z
N MET A 1 -16.54 14.82 2.49
CA MET A 1 -15.12 15.06 2.07
C MET A 1 -14.88 14.05 0.97
N SER A 2 -14.58 14.51 -0.23
CA SER A 2 -14.51 13.60 -1.38
C SER A 2 -13.05 13.16 -1.59
N LEU A 3 -12.74 11.89 -1.31
CA LEU A 3 -11.40 11.31 -1.46
C LEU A 3 -10.97 11.23 -2.93
N ASP A 4 -11.91 11.23 -3.87
CA ASP A 4 -11.68 11.24 -5.32
C ASP A 4 -10.96 12.51 -5.81
N LEU A 5 -11.01 13.62 -5.05
CA LEU A 5 -10.29 14.86 -5.35
C LEU A 5 -8.81 14.81 -4.95
N VAL A 6 -8.40 13.81 -4.16
CA VAL A 6 -7.00 13.66 -3.74
C VAL A 6 -6.16 13.24 -4.94
N THR A 7 -5.05 13.96 -5.15
CA THR A 7 -4.08 13.64 -6.21
C THR A 7 -2.92 12.81 -5.67
N PRO A 8 -2.14 12.16 -6.54
CA PRO A 8 -0.93 11.44 -6.10
C PRO A 8 0.09 12.32 -5.37
N GLY A 9 0.00 13.63 -5.51
CA GLY A 9 0.94 14.60 -4.94
C GLY A 9 1.72 15.36 -6.01
N LYS A 10 2.48 16.37 -5.55
CA LYS A 10 3.21 17.28 -6.46
C LYS A 10 4.64 16.82 -6.75
N ASN A 11 5.22 16.02 -5.87
CA ASN A 11 6.63 15.62 -5.92
C ASN A 11 6.81 14.12 -6.24
N VAL A 12 5.87 13.54 -6.99
CA VAL A 12 5.99 12.13 -7.42
C VAL A 12 7.21 11.94 -8.33
N PRO A 13 7.94 10.83 -8.20
CA PRO A 13 7.74 9.70 -7.29
C PRO A 13 8.45 9.82 -5.93
N ASP A 14 9.16 10.91 -5.65
CA ASP A 14 9.96 11.05 -4.43
C ASP A 14 9.09 11.28 -3.18
N ALA A 15 7.92 11.89 -3.36
CA ALA A 15 6.90 12.00 -2.33
C ALA A 15 5.52 11.94 -2.97
N PHE A 16 4.63 11.12 -2.39
CA PHE A 16 3.27 10.90 -2.87
C PHE A 16 2.27 10.81 -1.72
N ASN A 17 1.02 11.06 -2.02
CA ASN A 17 -0.08 10.93 -1.08
C ASN A 17 -0.58 9.49 -1.04
N VAL A 18 -0.87 9.01 0.16
CA VAL A 18 -1.49 7.70 0.40
C VAL A 18 -2.79 7.92 1.15
N ILE A 19 -3.87 7.35 0.67
CA ILE A 19 -5.15 7.25 1.38
C ILE A 19 -5.11 5.94 2.17
N ILE A 20 -5.26 6.01 3.49
CA ILE A 20 -5.25 4.83 4.36
C ILE A 20 -6.63 4.19 4.36
N GLU A 21 -6.69 2.89 4.14
CA GLU A 21 -7.91 2.08 4.21
C GLU A 21 -7.94 1.22 5.46
N ILE A 22 -6.83 0.57 5.80
CA ILE A 22 -6.76 -0.38 6.90
C ILE A 22 -5.66 0.06 7.88
N PRO A 23 -6.02 0.31 9.15
CA PRO A 23 -5.03 0.63 10.18
C PRO A 23 -4.09 -0.54 10.48
N MET A 24 -2.86 -0.23 10.84
CA MET A 24 -1.95 -1.20 11.44
C MET A 24 -2.60 -1.85 12.67
N ASN A 25 -2.47 -3.17 12.79
CA ASN A 25 -3.01 -3.98 13.90
C ASN A 25 -4.55 -3.96 14.04
N ALA A 26 -5.28 -3.49 13.01
CA ALA A 26 -6.73 -3.61 12.98
C ALA A 26 -7.17 -5.08 12.94
N ASP A 27 -8.39 -5.35 13.40
CA ASP A 27 -9.04 -6.65 13.23
C ASP A 27 -9.04 -7.08 11.75
N PRO A 28 -9.14 -8.38 11.44
CA PRO A 28 -9.03 -8.89 10.09
C PRO A 28 -10.27 -8.58 9.24
N VAL A 29 -10.49 -7.30 9.00
CA VAL A 29 -11.53 -6.74 8.13
C VAL A 29 -10.84 -6.00 7.00
N LYS A 30 -11.18 -6.34 5.75
CA LYS A 30 -10.75 -5.59 4.59
C LYS A 30 -11.69 -4.43 4.36
N TYR A 31 -11.14 -3.22 4.37
CA TYR A 31 -11.85 -1.99 4.03
C TYR A 31 -11.33 -1.49 2.68
N GLU A 32 -12.23 -0.93 1.89
CA GLU A 32 -11.91 -0.30 0.60
C GLU A 32 -12.62 1.05 0.47
N VAL A 33 -11.93 2.01 -0.13
CA VAL A 33 -12.55 3.28 -0.53
C VAL A 33 -13.25 3.08 -1.87
N ASP A 34 -14.56 3.25 -1.88
CA ASP A 34 -15.33 3.30 -3.11
C ASP A 34 -14.99 4.58 -3.90
N LYS A 35 -14.54 4.42 -5.15
CA LYS A 35 -14.02 5.51 -5.98
C LYS A 35 -15.13 6.45 -6.50
N GLU A 36 -16.39 6.00 -6.49
CA GLU A 36 -17.52 6.82 -6.95
C GLU A 36 -18.03 7.72 -5.82
N THR A 37 -18.16 7.17 -4.62
CA THR A 37 -18.75 7.87 -3.48
C THR A 37 -17.72 8.47 -2.54
N GLY A 38 -16.46 7.96 -2.55
CA GLY A 38 -15.41 8.30 -1.60
C GLY A 38 -15.67 7.78 -0.19
N ALA A 39 -16.67 6.91 0.01
CA ALA A 39 -16.95 6.28 1.27
C ALA A 39 -16.10 5.03 1.48
N ILE A 40 -15.84 4.69 2.75
CA ILE A 40 -15.11 3.47 3.11
C ILE A 40 -16.14 2.36 3.33
N PHE A 41 -16.00 1.27 2.58
CA PHE A 41 -16.84 0.09 2.69
C PHE A 41 -16.10 -1.06 3.36
N VAL A 42 -16.84 -1.92 4.01
CA VAL A 42 -16.34 -3.25 4.36
C VAL A 42 -16.44 -4.10 3.10
N ASP A 43 -15.28 -4.46 2.52
CA ASP A 43 -15.21 -5.40 1.41
C ASP A 43 -15.52 -6.82 1.92
N ARG A 44 -14.78 -7.28 2.91
CA ARG A 44 -14.99 -8.60 3.53
C ARG A 44 -14.38 -8.72 4.91
N PHE A 45 -14.88 -9.68 5.68
CA PHE A 45 -14.20 -10.20 6.85
C PHE A 45 -13.23 -11.28 6.40
N MET A 46 -11.94 -11.11 6.71
CA MET A 46 -10.92 -12.07 6.33
C MET A 46 -10.98 -13.31 7.21
N SER A 47 -10.74 -14.49 6.63
CA SER A 47 -10.78 -15.77 7.35
C SER A 47 -9.52 -16.06 8.19
N THR A 48 -8.55 -15.14 8.20
CA THR A 48 -7.32 -15.25 8.98
C THR A 48 -7.47 -14.69 10.40
N SER A 49 -6.65 -15.20 11.34
CA SER A 49 -6.48 -14.58 12.67
C SER A 49 -5.37 -13.54 12.72
N MET A 50 -4.67 -13.30 11.61
CA MET A 50 -3.59 -12.33 11.51
C MET A 50 -4.14 -10.90 11.34
N HIS A 51 -3.38 -9.91 11.83
CA HIS A 51 -3.66 -8.50 11.67
C HIS A 51 -2.70 -7.86 10.67
N TYR A 52 -3.14 -6.81 9.96
CA TYR A 52 -2.25 -6.06 9.07
C TYR A 52 -1.03 -5.54 9.83
N PRO A 53 0.20 -5.86 9.39
CA PRO A 53 1.41 -5.50 10.13
C PRO A 53 1.83 -4.04 9.98
N THR A 54 1.22 -3.33 9.02
CA THR A 54 1.43 -1.91 8.71
C THR A 54 0.09 -1.25 8.42
N ASN A 55 0.03 0.08 8.39
CA ASN A 55 -1.13 0.71 7.76
C ASN A 55 -1.11 0.36 6.28
N TYR A 56 -2.28 0.06 5.74
CA TYR A 56 -2.47 -0.29 4.35
C TYR A 56 -3.35 0.76 3.67
N GLY A 57 -3.01 1.13 2.47
CA GLY A 57 -3.75 2.08 1.68
C GLY A 57 -3.24 2.11 0.26
N TYR A 58 -3.57 3.15 -0.49
CA TYR A 58 -3.23 3.23 -1.91
C TYR A 58 -2.83 4.65 -2.33
N VAL A 59 -2.14 4.75 -3.45
CA VAL A 59 -1.85 6.03 -4.12
C VAL A 59 -3.07 6.40 -4.98
N PRO A 60 -3.76 7.52 -4.71
CA PRO A 60 -4.93 7.90 -5.50
C PRO A 60 -4.55 8.21 -6.96
N LYS A 61 -5.49 7.99 -7.89
CA LYS A 61 -5.30 8.21 -9.34
C LYS A 61 -4.12 7.46 -9.92
N THR A 62 -3.99 6.18 -9.52
CA THR A 62 -3.06 5.20 -10.09
C THR A 62 -3.82 3.94 -10.49
N ILE A 63 -3.23 3.14 -11.39
CA ILE A 63 -3.71 1.80 -11.77
C ILE A 63 -2.48 0.91 -11.91
N SER A 64 -2.39 -0.13 -11.09
CA SER A 64 -1.36 -1.16 -11.12
C SER A 64 -1.69 -2.25 -12.17
N GLY A 65 -0.87 -3.29 -12.23
CA GLY A 65 -1.00 -4.36 -13.23
C GLY A 65 -2.26 -5.21 -13.09
N ASP A 66 -2.82 -5.31 -11.90
CA ASP A 66 -4.07 -6.01 -11.58
C ASP A 66 -5.34 -5.19 -11.85
N GLY A 67 -5.20 -3.91 -12.19
CA GLY A 67 -6.31 -2.98 -12.45
C GLY A 67 -6.76 -2.16 -11.24
N ASP A 68 -6.22 -2.43 -10.06
CA ASP A 68 -6.46 -1.67 -8.83
C ASP A 68 -5.43 -0.53 -8.67
N PRO A 69 -5.68 0.46 -7.80
CA PRO A 69 -4.67 1.46 -7.46
C PRO A 69 -3.39 0.85 -6.89
N VAL A 70 -2.27 1.57 -7.00
CA VAL A 70 -1.00 1.14 -6.42
C VAL A 70 -1.10 1.06 -4.90
N ASP A 71 -0.96 -0.13 -4.36
CA ASP A 71 -1.01 -0.42 -2.93
C ASP A 71 0.23 0.03 -2.18
N VAL A 72 0.03 0.54 -0.96
CA VAL A 72 1.12 1.07 -0.12
C VAL A 72 1.02 0.57 1.32
N LEU A 73 2.14 0.05 1.81
CA LEU A 73 2.39 -0.32 3.19
C LEU A 73 3.06 0.87 3.89
N VAL A 74 2.33 1.58 4.74
CA VAL A 74 2.84 2.77 5.42
C VAL A 74 3.26 2.43 6.85
N ILE A 75 4.55 2.60 7.14
CA ILE A 75 5.10 2.37 8.47
C ILE A 75 4.97 3.64 9.30
N THR A 76 4.33 3.50 10.45
CA THR A 76 4.19 4.54 11.48
C THR A 76 4.33 3.93 12.87
N PRO A 77 4.58 4.72 13.91
CA PRO A 77 4.68 4.20 15.28
C PRO A 77 3.31 3.82 15.88
N VAL A 78 2.22 4.33 15.31
CA VAL A 78 0.83 4.10 15.76
C VAL A 78 -0.08 3.90 14.54
N PRO A 79 -1.24 3.20 14.70
CA PRO A 79 -2.19 3.08 13.61
C PRO A 79 -2.78 4.43 13.18
N LEU A 80 -3.03 4.57 11.88
CA LEU A 80 -3.67 5.74 11.30
C LEU A 80 -5.16 5.48 11.10
N ILE A 81 -5.96 6.54 11.16
CA ILE A 81 -7.42 6.46 10.97
C ILE A 81 -7.73 6.20 9.49
N PRO A 82 -8.67 5.28 9.15
CA PRO A 82 -9.12 5.09 7.77
C PRO A 82 -9.64 6.39 7.14
N GLY A 83 -9.35 6.59 5.85
CA GLY A 83 -9.72 7.77 5.09
C GLY A 83 -8.79 8.98 5.27
N VAL A 84 -7.77 8.90 6.14
CA VAL A 84 -6.77 9.99 6.21
C VAL A 84 -5.81 9.91 5.05
N VAL A 85 -5.29 11.06 4.67
CA VAL A 85 -4.24 11.19 3.66
C VAL A 85 -2.92 11.48 4.37
N VAL A 86 -1.91 10.67 4.07
CA VAL A 86 -0.55 10.88 4.55
C VAL A 86 0.41 11.01 3.38
N THR A 87 1.24 12.04 3.38
CA THR A 87 2.30 12.19 2.37
C THR A 87 3.49 11.34 2.78
N CYS A 88 3.86 10.39 1.91
CA CYS A 88 4.91 9.41 2.14
C CYS A 88 6.03 9.52 1.11
N ARG A 89 7.18 8.94 1.43
CA ARG A 89 8.26 8.64 0.50
C ARG A 89 8.50 7.14 0.44
N PRO A 90 8.81 6.57 -0.75
CA PRO A 90 9.06 5.14 -0.88
C PRO A 90 10.43 4.78 -0.30
N ILE A 91 10.52 3.61 0.33
CA ILE A 91 11.78 3.01 0.76
C ILE A 91 11.99 1.62 0.16
N GLY A 92 10.98 1.05 -0.48
CA GLY A 92 11.06 -0.24 -1.16
C GLY A 92 9.73 -0.73 -1.65
N ILE A 93 9.71 -1.97 -2.11
CA ILE A 93 8.52 -2.64 -2.63
C ILE A 93 8.60 -4.14 -2.34
N LEU A 94 7.50 -4.73 -1.88
CA LEU A 94 7.32 -6.17 -1.79
C LEU A 94 6.75 -6.67 -3.12
N LYS A 95 7.54 -7.46 -3.83
CA LYS A 95 7.07 -8.13 -5.05
C LYS A 95 6.37 -9.42 -4.68
N MET A 96 5.19 -9.60 -5.21
CA MET A 96 4.39 -10.81 -5.00
C MET A 96 3.49 -11.06 -6.20
N GLU A 97 2.96 -12.28 -6.28
CA GLU A 97 1.99 -12.74 -7.27
C GLU A 97 0.82 -13.38 -6.54
N ASP A 98 -0.37 -13.23 -7.08
CA ASP A 98 -1.56 -13.94 -6.63
C ASP A 98 -2.35 -14.49 -7.82
N GLU A 99 -3.56 -14.96 -7.58
CA GLU A 99 -4.43 -15.53 -8.64
C GLU A 99 -4.82 -14.53 -9.74
N ALA A 100 -4.68 -13.22 -9.49
CA ALA A 100 -4.95 -12.17 -10.47
C ALA A 100 -3.69 -11.73 -11.25
N GLY A 101 -2.50 -12.10 -10.78
CA GLY A 101 -1.22 -11.78 -11.41
C GLY A 101 -0.24 -11.04 -10.49
N ASP A 102 0.53 -10.11 -11.08
CA ASP A 102 1.48 -9.28 -10.31
C ASP A 102 0.72 -8.40 -9.31
N ASP A 103 1.06 -8.54 -8.03
CA ASP A 103 0.44 -7.82 -6.92
C ASP A 103 1.53 -7.23 -6.00
N ALA A 104 2.14 -6.14 -6.41
CA ALA A 104 3.22 -5.51 -5.67
C ALA A 104 2.71 -4.52 -4.61
N LYS A 105 3.40 -4.44 -3.46
CA LYS A 105 3.07 -3.51 -2.38
C LYS A 105 4.23 -2.56 -2.11
N VAL A 106 4.04 -1.27 -2.38
CA VAL A 106 5.04 -0.24 -2.09
C VAL A 106 5.23 -0.12 -0.58
N LEU A 107 6.47 -0.14 -0.12
CA LEU A 107 6.83 0.11 1.28
C LEU A 107 7.24 1.57 1.43
N ALA A 108 6.56 2.31 2.30
CA ALA A 108 6.76 3.74 2.46
C ALA A 108 6.74 4.18 3.92
N VAL A 109 7.36 5.32 4.17
CA VAL A 109 7.32 6.04 5.45
C VAL A 109 6.80 7.46 5.21
N PRO A 110 6.17 8.11 6.19
CA PRO A 110 5.83 9.52 6.08
C PRO A 110 7.06 10.37 5.74
N ILE A 111 6.89 11.44 4.97
CA ILE A 111 7.97 12.39 4.70
C ILE A 111 8.45 13.04 6.01
N ASP A 112 9.69 13.50 6.06
CA ASP A 112 10.31 14.03 7.28
C ASP A 112 9.55 15.21 7.90
N LYS A 113 8.88 16.02 7.08
CA LYS A 113 8.00 17.10 7.55
C LYS A 113 6.82 16.59 8.39
N VAL A 114 6.34 15.37 8.13
CA VAL A 114 5.25 14.72 8.86
C VAL A 114 5.80 13.93 10.05
N LEU A 115 6.89 13.16 9.82
CA LEU A 115 7.48 12.30 10.84
C LEU A 115 8.97 12.06 10.56
N ALA A 116 9.86 12.73 11.31
CA ALA A 116 11.30 12.69 11.07
C ALA A 116 12.04 11.47 11.64
N ILE A 117 11.38 10.61 12.42
CA ILE A 117 12.06 9.47 13.08
C ILE A 117 12.59 8.42 12.10
N TYR A 118 12.12 8.41 10.86
CA TYR A 118 12.52 7.49 9.82
C TYR A 118 13.43 8.10 8.74
N THR A 119 13.97 9.29 8.96
CA THR A 119 14.82 10.01 7.98
C THR A 119 15.99 9.17 7.48
N GLN A 120 16.54 8.29 8.33
CA GLN A 120 17.68 7.42 7.98
C GLN A 120 17.27 6.19 7.15
N TRP A 121 15.99 5.88 7.05
CA TRP A 121 15.52 4.71 6.30
C TRP A 121 15.36 5.05 4.82
N GLN A 122 16.18 4.43 3.98
CA GLN A 122 16.22 4.67 2.53
C GLN A 122 15.92 3.40 1.71
N LYS A 123 15.98 2.24 2.35
CA LYS A 123 15.77 0.92 1.74
C LYS A 123 15.13 -0.05 2.73
N PRO A 124 14.53 -1.16 2.26
CA PRO A 124 13.89 -2.13 3.15
C PRO A 124 14.83 -2.63 4.27
N GLU A 125 16.11 -2.87 3.96
CA GLU A 125 17.09 -3.41 4.90
C GLU A 125 17.44 -2.47 6.05
N ASP A 126 17.02 -1.21 6.01
CA ASP A 126 17.15 -0.28 7.13
C ASP A 126 16.12 -0.58 8.25
N LEU A 127 15.09 -1.39 7.94
CA LEU A 127 14.18 -1.92 8.94
C LEU A 127 14.80 -3.12 9.66
N ASN A 128 14.29 -3.38 10.87
CA ASN A 128 14.62 -4.64 11.56
C ASN A 128 14.24 -5.84 10.65
N PRO A 129 15.15 -6.81 10.42
CA PRO A 129 14.90 -7.96 9.56
C PRO A 129 13.66 -8.78 9.94
N LEU A 130 13.34 -8.88 11.25
CA LEU A 130 12.12 -9.55 11.70
C LEU A 130 10.86 -8.80 11.24
N ARG A 131 10.91 -7.46 11.20
CA ARG A 131 9.79 -6.64 10.72
C ARG A 131 9.50 -6.92 9.25
N LEU A 132 10.52 -6.98 8.40
CA LEU A 132 10.37 -7.32 6.98
C LEU A 132 9.78 -8.74 6.79
N LYS A 133 10.27 -9.70 7.58
CA LYS A 133 9.75 -11.07 7.56
C LYS A 133 8.29 -11.14 8.02
N THR A 134 7.91 -10.38 9.05
CA THR A 134 6.52 -10.33 9.53
C THR A 134 5.58 -9.78 8.47
N ILE A 135 6.00 -8.72 7.74
CA ILE A 135 5.21 -8.14 6.67
C ILE A 135 5.06 -9.16 5.52
N ALA A 136 6.15 -9.75 5.06
CA ALA A 136 6.13 -10.75 3.99
C ALA A 136 5.26 -11.96 4.37
N HIS A 137 5.43 -12.48 5.59
CA HIS A 137 4.65 -13.61 6.10
C HIS A 137 3.15 -13.33 6.14
N PHE A 138 2.73 -12.12 6.55
CA PHE A 138 1.33 -11.75 6.52
C PHE A 138 0.76 -11.88 5.10
N PHE A 139 1.39 -11.26 4.11
CA PHE A 139 0.89 -11.27 2.73
C PHE A 139 0.97 -12.65 2.09
N GLU A 140 1.95 -13.48 2.46
CA GLU A 140 2.06 -14.84 1.95
C GLU A 140 0.93 -15.75 2.45
N HIS A 141 0.38 -15.50 3.65
CA HIS A 141 -0.54 -16.41 4.32
C HIS A 141 -1.95 -15.86 4.61
N TYR A 142 -2.20 -14.57 4.44
CA TYR A 142 -3.49 -13.98 4.85
C TYR A 142 -4.69 -14.50 4.05
N LYS A 143 -4.46 -15.09 2.87
CA LYS A 143 -5.49 -15.72 2.01
C LYS A 143 -5.56 -17.25 2.13
N ASP A 144 -4.72 -17.92 2.96
CA ASP A 144 -4.62 -19.39 3.01
C ASP A 144 -5.95 -20.11 3.30
N LEU A 145 -6.85 -19.47 4.04
CA LEU A 145 -8.16 -20.02 4.38
C LEU A 145 -9.28 -19.60 3.42
N GLU A 146 -8.95 -18.85 2.36
CA GLU A 146 -9.91 -18.42 1.33
C GLU A 146 -9.86 -19.42 0.16
N PRO A 147 -10.98 -20.10 -0.18
CA PRO A 147 -11.00 -21.10 -1.25
C PRO A 147 -10.57 -20.50 -2.62
N GLY A 148 -9.59 -21.16 -3.26
CA GLY A 148 -9.10 -20.77 -4.58
C GLY A 148 -8.17 -19.56 -4.60
N LYS A 149 -7.85 -18.99 -3.43
CA LYS A 149 -6.90 -17.88 -3.28
C LYS A 149 -5.51 -18.41 -2.92
N TRP A 150 -4.49 -17.71 -3.38
CA TRP A 150 -3.11 -17.97 -3.03
C TRP A 150 -2.28 -16.69 -3.19
N VAL A 151 -1.16 -16.63 -2.52
CA VAL A 151 -0.15 -15.58 -2.69
C VAL A 151 1.23 -16.22 -2.69
N LYS A 152 2.11 -15.71 -3.55
CA LYS A 152 3.53 -16.06 -3.57
C LYS A 152 4.37 -14.80 -3.43
N VAL A 153 5.08 -14.69 -2.34
CA VAL A 153 6.03 -13.60 -2.11
C VAL A 153 7.31 -13.88 -2.90
N LEU A 154 7.72 -12.91 -3.73
CA LEU A 154 8.94 -12.99 -4.55
C LEU A 154 10.14 -12.33 -3.85
N GLY A 155 9.90 -11.36 -2.97
CA GLY A 155 10.92 -10.70 -2.18
C GLY A 155 10.82 -9.17 -2.17
N TRP A 156 11.81 -8.54 -1.56
CA TRP A 156 11.92 -7.09 -1.45
C TRP A 156 12.82 -6.51 -2.51
N GLU A 157 12.43 -5.37 -3.07
CA GLU A 157 13.27 -4.53 -3.92
C GLU A 157 13.36 -3.11 -3.34
N GLY A 158 14.34 -2.33 -3.82
CA GLY A 158 14.64 -1.00 -3.30
C GLY A 158 13.65 0.09 -3.74
N ALA A 159 13.93 1.31 -3.29
CA ALA A 159 13.08 2.48 -3.53
C ALA A 159 12.89 2.81 -5.03
N ASP A 160 13.87 2.53 -5.89
CA ASP A 160 13.75 2.83 -7.33
C ASP A 160 12.66 1.98 -7.99
N SER A 161 12.53 0.71 -7.62
CA SER A 161 11.43 -0.15 -8.10
C SER A 161 10.07 0.35 -7.60
N ALA A 162 10.00 0.80 -6.35
CA ALA A 162 8.78 1.41 -5.80
C ALA A 162 8.40 2.71 -6.53
N LYS A 163 9.37 3.57 -6.83
CA LYS A 163 9.17 4.80 -7.60
C LYS A 163 8.64 4.49 -9.01
N LYS A 164 9.21 3.47 -9.64
CA LYS A 164 8.75 3.01 -10.96
C LYS A 164 7.29 2.55 -10.92
N GLU A 165 6.90 1.73 -9.94
CA GLU A 165 5.53 1.26 -9.75
C GLU A 165 4.54 2.42 -9.64
N VAL A 166 4.85 3.42 -8.81
CA VAL A 166 4.01 4.62 -8.66
C VAL A 166 3.88 5.38 -9.97
N MET A 167 4.98 5.58 -10.73
CA MET A 167 4.96 6.32 -11.98
C MET A 167 4.22 5.58 -13.09
N ASP A 168 4.41 4.26 -13.17
CA ASP A 168 3.67 3.40 -14.12
C ASP A 168 2.17 3.43 -13.81
N GLY A 169 1.79 3.33 -12.52
CA GLY A 169 0.41 3.43 -12.07
C GLY A 169 -0.24 4.77 -12.45
N ILE A 170 0.46 5.90 -12.27
CA ILE A 170 -0.01 7.22 -12.69
C ILE A 170 -0.18 7.29 -14.22
N ALA A 171 0.75 6.73 -14.96
CA ALA A 171 0.68 6.72 -16.43
C ALA A 171 -0.50 5.89 -16.94
N ASN A 172 -0.75 4.73 -16.33
CA ASN A 172 -1.88 3.86 -16.66
C ASN A 172 -3.21 4.55 -16.36
N TYR A 173 -3.34 5.17 -15.19
CA TYR A 173 -4.54 5.93 -14.82
C TYR A 173 -4.83 7.04 -15.84
N LYS A 174 -3.83 7.81 -16.25
CA LYS A 174 -3.98 8.87 -17.25
C LYS A 174 -4.43 8.32 -18.61
N LYS A 175 -3.87 7.19 -19.05
CA LYS A 175 -4.27 6.54 -20.32
C LYS A 175 -5.75 6.12 -20.29
N GLN A 176 -6.22 5.55 -19.19
CA GLN A 176 -7.59 5.08 -19.06
C GLN A 176 -8.61 6.24 -18.97
N HIS A 177 -8.21 7.39 -18.42
CA HIS A 177 -9.09 8.56 -18.21
C HIS A 177 -8.84 9.71 -19.22
N ALA A 178 -8.03 9.48 -20.26
CA ALA A 178 -7.75 10.46 -21.32
C ALA A 178 -8.75 10.39 -22.49
N ALA A 179 -9.82 9.61 -22.34
CA ALA A 179 -10.88 9.46 -23.37
C ALA A 179 -12.04 10.40 -23.12
#